data_fbed95f9580f3fd483234fc20b87ff16
#
_entry.id   fbed95f9580f3fd483234fc20b87ff16
#
_cell.length_a   1.000
_cell.length_b   1.000
_cell.length_c   1.000
_cell.angle_alpha   90.00
_cell.angle_beta   90.00
_cell.angle_gamma   90.00
#
_symmetry.space_group_name_H-M   'P 1'
#
loop_
_entity.id
_entity.type
_entity.pdbx_description
1 polymer ?
#
loop_
_entity_poly.entity_id
_entity_poly.type
_entity_poly.pdbx_seq_one_letter_code
_entity_poly.pdbx_strand_id
1 'polypeptide(L)'
;MSVYFDSKDTRCKSPFGAVLCGTEVSFSLLCSREEDICAGVLRLRAEFAGLNRTVPLTPSDGAWRCTVTAPEEPDLLWYDFTLTRGSGETVSLTRSGGPWQLTVYEDTGTPEWFGQGVSYQIFPDRFCRSRLPQPEGLVGERTVHESWEDTPDYLPDEKGEIRNCDFFGG
;
A
#
# COMPACT_ATOMS: atom_id res chain seq x y z
N MET A 1 -5.92 -3.48 -24.55
CA MET A 1 -5.55 -4.66 -23.75
C MET A 1 -6.66 -4.84 -22.74
N SER A 2 -7.41 -5.95 -22.84
CA SER A 2 -8.58 -6.20 -21.99
C SER A 2 -8.28 -7.21 -20.88
N VAL A 3 -7.06 -7.17 -20.35
CA VAL A 3 -6.70 -7.85 -19.11
C VAL A 3 -6.95 -6.91 -17.95
N TYR A 4 -7.78 -7.33 -17.02
CA TYR A 4 -8.16 -6.57 -15.85
C TYR A 4 -7.61 -7.20 -14.57
N PHE A 5 -6.99 -6.38 -13.73
CA PHE A 5 -6.60 -6.72 -12.38
C PHE A 5 -6.71 -5.48 -11.48
N ASP A 6 -7.40 -5.64 -10.38
CA ASP A 6 -7.44 -4.67 -9.29
C ASP A 6 -7.21 -5.42 -7.97
N SER A 7 -6.19 -5.03 -7.23
CA SER A 7 -5.87 -5.63 -5.92
C SER A 7 -6.96 -5.43 -4.86
N LYS A 8 -7.89 -4.51 -5.09
CA LYS A 8 -9.05 -4.24 -4.23
C LYS A 8 -10.30 -5.02 -4.63
N ASP A 9 -10.31 -5.63 -5.81
CA ASP A 9 -11.39 -6.50 -6.27
C ASP A 9 -11.14 -7.94 -5.81
N THR A 10 -12.01 -8.47 -4.96
CA THR A 10 -11.88 -9.83 -4.42
C THR A 10 -11.97 -10.93 -5.48
N ARG A 11 -12.46 -10.61 -6.68
CA ARG A 11 -12.40 -11.52 -7.84
C ARG A 11 -10.97 -11.63 -8.39
N CYS A 12 -10.17 -10.58 -8.22
CA CYS A 12 -8.79 -10.51 -8.70
C CYS A 12 -7.78 -10.93 -7.64
N LYS A 13 -8.01 -10.60 -6.36
CA LYS A 13 -7.15 -10.98 -5.23
C LYS A 13 -7.98 -11.37 -4.02
N SER A 14 -7.74 -12.55 -3.47
CA SER A 14 -8.38 -13.04 -2.25
C SER A 14 -7.38 -13.78 -1.36
N PRO A 15 -7.35 -13.49 -0.03
CA PRO A 15 -8.17 -12.53 0.71
C PRO A 15 -7.89 -11.07 0.35
N PHE A 16 -8.83 -10.19 0.69
CA PHE A 16 -8.67 -8.74 0.55
C PHE A 16 -7.67 -8.19 1.58
N GLY A 17 -6.93 -7.14 1.20
CA GLY A 17 -6.05 -6.42 2.12
C GLY A 17 -4.76 -7.17 2.48
N ALA A 18 -4.27 -6.92 3.69
CA ALA A 18 -3.16 -7.62 4.29
C ALA A 18 -3.56 -9.06 4.68
N VAL A 19 -2.59 -9.95 4.83
CA VAL A 19 -2.84 -11.36 5.16
C VAL A 19 -1.94 -11.82 6.31
N LEU A 20 -2.40 -12.80 7.06
CA LEU A 20 -1.57 -13.47 8.07
C LEU A 20 -0.45 -14.28 7.42
N CYS A 21 0.64 -14.47 8.15
CA CYS A 21 1.69 -15.42 7.79
C CYS A 21 1.11 -16.78 7.43
N GLY A 22 1.64 -17.47 6.42
CA GLY A 22 1.18 -18.77 5.98
C GLY A 22 -0.15 -18.80 5.23
N THR A 23 -0.83 -17.65 5.05
CA THR A 23 -2.13 -17.60 4.35
C THR A 23 -1.98 -17.89 2.87
N GLU A 24 -2.89 -18.71 2.31
CA GLU A 24 -3.02 -18.86 0.86
C GLU A 24 -3.68 -17.63 0.23
N VAL A 25 -3.02 -17.06 -0.78
CA VAL A 25 -3.50 -15.91 -1.53
C VAL A 25 -3.71 -16.28 -2.98
N SER A 26 -4.92 -16.12 -3.46
CA SER A 26 -5.30 -16.36 -4.85
C SER A 26 -5.26 -15.08 -5.65
N PHE A 27 -4.69 -15.16 -6.85
CA PHE A 27 -4.65 -14.10 -7.84
C PHE A 27 -5.36 -14.52 -9.11
N SER A 28 -6.15 -13.63 -9.70
CA SER A 28 -6.88 -13.86 -10.95
C SER A 28 -6.79 -12.63 -11.85
N LEU A 29 -6.23 -12.80 -13.02
CA LEU A 29 -6.26 -11.81 -14.08
C LEU A 29 -7.45 -12.12 -14.97
N LEU A 30 -8.45 -11.24 -14.98
CA LEU A 30 -9.63 -11.41 -15.82
C LEU A 30 -9.28 -11.01 -17.26
N CYS A 31 -9.45 -11.94 -18.20
CA CYS A 31 -9.14 -11.72 -19.60
C CYS A 31 -10.39 -11.90 -20.47
N SER A 32 -10.54 -11.05 -21.49
CA SER A 32 -11.48 -11.37 -22.55
C SER A 32 -10.93 -12.54 -23.41
N ARG A 33 -11.81 -13.34 -23.98
CA ARG A 33 -11.43 -14.47 -24.84
C ARG A 33 -10.69 -14.05 -26.14
N GLU A 34 -10.69 -12.80 -26.47
CA GLU A 34 -10.07 -12.23 -27.66
C GLU A 34 -8.57 -11.92 -27.45
N GLU A 35 -8.08 -11.97 -26.20
CA GLU A 35 -6.67 -11.72 -25.91
C GLU A 35 -5.86 -12.99 -26.20
N ASP A 36 -4.91 -12.89 -27.12
CA ASP A 36 -3.99 -13.96 -27.49
C ASP A 36 -2.85 -14.10 -26.46
N ILE A 37 -3.22 -14.49 -25.21
CA ILE A 37 -2.25 -14.76 -24.15
C ILE A 37 -1.98 -16.27 -24.11
N CYS A 38 -0.72 -16.66 -24.25
CA CYS A 38 -0.30 -18.05 -24.22
C CYS A 38 0.40 -18.46 -22.92
N ALA A 39 0.92 -17.51 -22.16
CA ALA A 39 1.53 -17.75 -20.85
C ALA A 39 1.44 -16.50 -19.94
N GLY A 40 1.51 -16.72 -18.65
CA GLY A 40 1.58 -15.65 -17.67
C GLY A 40 2.31 -16.09 -16.41
N VAL A 41 2.94 -15.16 -15.74
CA VAL A 41 3.61 -15.37 -14.45
C VAL A 41 3.31 -14.24 -13.50
N LEU A 42 3.15 -14.58 -12.23
CA LEU A 42 3.20 -13.67 -11.10
C LEU A 42 4.65 -13.60 -10.62
N ARG A 43 5.19 -12.38 -10.49
CA ARG A 43 6.49 -12.15 -9.86
C ARG A 43 6.26 -11.57 -8.47
N LEU A 44 6.93 -12.13 -7.47
CA LEU A 44 6.88 -11.71 -6.08
C LEU A 44 8.28 -11.40 -5.60
N ARG A 45 8.45 -10.29 -4.91
CA ARG A 45 9.68 -9.88 -4.24
C ARG A 45 9.38 -9.56 -2.78
N ALA A 46 10.01 -10.29 -1.87
CA ALA A 46 9.96 -10.03 -0.44
C ALA A 46 10.96 -8.93 -0.08
N GLU A 47 10.51 -7.90 0.61
CA GLU A 47 11.33 -6.72 0.92
C GLU A 47 12.41 -7.04 1.96
N PHE A 48 12.02 -7.70 3.04
CA PHE A 48 12.92 -7.96 4.18
C PHE A 48 13.69 -9.26 4.04
N ALA A 49 13.03 -10.33 3.60
CA ALA A 49 13.70 -11.61 3.35
C ALA A 49 14.56 -11.60 2.08
N GLY A 50 14.41 -10.60 1.20
CA GLY A 50 15.16 -10.50 -0.05
C GLY A 50 14.86 -11.62 -1.06
N LEU A 51 13.79 -12.39 -0.87
CA LEU A 51 13.42 -13.50 -1.72
C LEU A 51 12.67 -13.03 -2.97
N ASN A 52 13.05 -13.62 -4.11
CA ASN A 52 12.35 -13.43 -5.37
C ASN A 52 11.70 -14.75 -5.79
N ARG A 53 10.43 -14.71 -6.15
CA ARG A 53 9.67 -15.88 -6.56
C ARG A 53 8.87 -15.57 -7.82
N THR A 54 8.86 -16.50 -8.74
CA THR A 54 8.03 -16.46 -9.95
C THR A 54 7.07 -17.65 -9.91
N VAL A 55 5.78 -17.37 -10.10
CA VAL A 55 4.71 -18.38 -10.05
C VAL A 55 3.96 -18.36 -11.38
N PRO A 56 3.88 -19.50 -12.10
CA PRO A 56 3.14 -19.55 -13.35
C PRO A 56 1.64 -19.36 -13.09
N LEU A 57 0.99 -18.66 -14.01
CA LEU A 57 -0.46 -18.55 -14.07
C LEU A 57 -1.03 -19.69 -14.91
N THR A 58 -2.17 -20.21 -14.52
CA THR A 58 -2.91 -21.24 -15.23
C THR A 58 -4.20 -20.66 -15.81
N PRO A 59 -4.51 -20.87 -17.09
CA PRO A 59 -5.76 -20.42 -17.68
C PRO A 59 -6.96 -21.17 -17.12
N SER A 60 -8.00 -20.48 -16.74
CA SER A 60 -9.25 -21.05 -16.22
C SER A 60 -10.42 -20.08 -16.42
N ASP A 61 -11.45 -20.48 -17.13
CA ASP A 61 -12.75 -19.80 -17.26
C ASP A 61 -12.67 -18.27 -17.49
N GLY A 62 -11.93 -17.85 -18.52
CA GLY A 62 -11.81 -16.43 -18.86
C GLY A 62 -10.89 -15.64 -17.92
N ALA A 63 -10.05 -16.34 -17.17
CA ALA A 63 -9.04 -15.72 -16.30
C ALA A 63 -7.73 -16.52 -16.34
N TRP A 64 -6.63 -15.88 -15.95
CA TRP A 64 -5.35 -16.49 -15.63
C TRP A 64 -5.14 -16.45 -14.12
N ARG A 65 -4.93 -17.61 -13.49
CA ARG A 65 -4.96 -17.75 -12.02
C ARG A 65 -3.71 -18.39 -11.47
N CYS A 66 -3.36 -18.01 -10.25
CA CYS A 66 -2.43 -18.75 -9.40
C CYS A 66 -2.80 -18.57 -7.93
N THR A 67 -2.28 -19.48 -7.11
CA THR A 67 -2.34 -19.38 -5.65
C THR A 67 -0.93 -19.44 -5.10
N VAL A 68 -0.64 -18.62 -4.11
CA VAL A 68 0.65 -18.60 -3.41
C VAL A 68 0.41 -18.64 -1.91
N THR A 69 1.28 -19.31 -1.18
CA THR A 69 1.32 -19.23 0.27
C THR A 69 2.19 -18.04 0.68
N ALA A 70 1.66 -17.18 1.52
CA ALA A 70 2.40 -16.07 2.12
C ALA A 70 3.58 -16.63 2.97
N PRO A 71 4.67 -15.86 3.16
CA PRO A 71 5.75 -16.26 4.04
C PRO A 71 5.28 -16.60 5.46
N GLU A 72 6.05 -17.44 6.14
CA GLU A 72 5.81 -17.79 7.56
C GLU A 72 6.23 -16.66 8.51
N GLU A 73 7.04 -15.71 8.03
CA GLU A 73 7.48 -14.54 8.76
C GLU A 73 6.85 -13.27 8.17
N PRO A 74 6.60 -12.24 8.98
CA PRO A 74 6.10 -10.95 8.51
C PRO A 74 7.00 -10.34 7.44
N ASP A 75 6.41 -9.90 6.33
CA ASP A 75 7.15 -9.28 5.23
C ASP A 75 6.26 -8.33 4.43
N LEU A 76 6.88 -7.55 3.59
CA LEU A 76 6.25 -6.71 2.60
C LEU A 76 6.54 -7.26 1.21
N LEU A 77 5.53 -7.83 0.57
CA LEU A 77 5.65 -8.40 -0.75
C LEU A 77 5.27 -7.38 -1.81
N TRP A 78 6.17 -7.20 -2.77
CA TRP A 78 5.89 -6.48 -4.00
C TRP A 78 5.61 -7.46 -5.11
N TYR A 79 4.55 -7.23 -5.88
CA TYR A 79 4.19 -8.15 -6.94
C TYR A 79 3.70 -7.44 -8.20
N ASP A 80 3.94 -8.09 -9.31
CA ASP A 80 3.45 -7.72 -10.64
C ASP A 80 3.26 -8.98 -11.49
N PHE A 81 2.73 -8.79 -12.69
CA PHE A 81 2.50 -9.89 -13.61
C PHE A 81 3.23 -9.64 -14.93
N THR A 82 3.71 -10.70 -15.54
CA THR A 82 4.20 -10.69 -16.92
C THR A 82 3.38 -11.68 -17.72
N LEU A 83 2.83 -11.21 -18.83
CA LEU A 83 2.02 -11.99 -19.75
C LEU A 83 2.77 -12.14 -21.06
N THR A 84 2.68 -13.31 -21.69
CA THR A 84 3.26 -13.61 -23.00
C THR A 84 2.12 -13.84 -23.99
N ARG A 85 2.18 -13.17 -25.12
CA ARG A 85 1.25 -13.36 -26.23
C ARG A 85 1.70 -14.50 -27.14
N GLY A 86 0.80 -15.03 -27.96
CA GLY A 86 1.14 -16.03 -28.98
C GLY A 86 2.19 -15.56 -29.98
N SER A 87 2.33 -14.26 -30.20
CA SER A 87 3.39 -13.65 -30.97
C SER A 87 4.80 -13.72 -30.33
N GLY A 88 4.88 -14.11 -29.04
CA GLY A 88 6.10 -14.07 -28.25
C GLY A 88 6.35 -12.71 -27.56
N GLU A 89 5.54 -11.69 -27.81
CA GLU A 89 5.61 -10.40 -27.12
C GLU A 89 5.29 -10.57 -25.64
N THR A 90 6.08 -9.93 -24.75
CA THR A 90 5.82 -9.91 -23.31
C THR A 90 5.31 -8.57 -22.87
N VAL A 91 4.30 -8.57 -22.02
CA VAL A 91 3.65 -7.36 -21.46
C VAL A 91 3.66 -7.45 -19.94
N SER A 92 4.23 -6.43 -19.29
CA SER A 92 4.15 -6.28 -17.84
C SER A 92 2.85 -5.60 -17.44
N LEU A 93 2.15 -6.16 -16.47
CA LEU A 93 0.99 -5.58 -15.83
C LEU A 93 1.37 -5.16 -14.41
N THR A 94 1.33 -3.85 -14.17
CA THR A 94 1.62 -3.21 -12.89
C THR A 94 0.56 -2.14 -12.61
N ARG A 95 0.47 -1.64 -11.38
CA ARG A 95 -0.30 -0.42 -11.10
C ARG A 95 0.42 0.82 -11.66
N SER A 96 -0.26 1.95 -11.72
CA SER A 96 0.37 3.24 -11.98
C SER A 96 1.39 3.53 -10.86
N GLY A 97 2.67 3.67 -11.24
CA GLY A 97 3.77 3.92 -10.30
C GLY A 97 4.49 2.67 -9.78
N GLY A 98 4.26 1.48 -10.34
CA GLY A 98 5.07 0.28 -10.05
C GLY A 98 4.28 -0.94 -9.56
N PRO A 99 4.93 -1.90 -8.91
CA PRO A 99 4.29 -3.13 -8.45
C PRO A 99 3.22 -2.87 -7.40
N TRP A 100 2.31 -3.82 -7.25
CA TRP A 100 1.38 -3.84 -6.10
C TRP A 100 2.11 -4.31 -4.85
N GLN A 101 1.53 -3.97 -3.71
CA GLN A 101 2.00 -4.34 -2.39
C GLN A 101 1.04 -5.31 -1.73
N LEU A 102 1.58 -6.31 -1.03
CA LEU A 102 0.88 -7.19 -0.13
C LEU A 102 1.62 -7.23 1.21
N THR A 103 0.97 -6.76 2.26
CA THR A 103 1.51 -6.85 3.63
C THR A 103 1.18 -8.23 4.21
N VAL A 104 2.21 -8.90 4.68
CA VAL A 104 2.10 -10.15 5.45
C VAL A 104 2.44 -9.84 6.89
N TYR A 105 1.56 -10.21 7.83
CA TYR A 105 1.71 -9.89 9.23
C TYR A 105 1.48 -11.10 10.13
N GLU A 106 2.03 -11.04 11.32
CA GLU A 106 1.74 -11.97 12.40
C GLU A 106 0.61 -11.40 13.27
N ASP A 107 -0.30 -12.27 13.72
CA ASP A 107 -1.34 -11.84 14.63
C ASP A 107 -0.74 -11.53 16.00
N THR A 108 -0.58 -10.24 16.27
CA THR A 108 -0.07 -9.74 17.56
C THR A 108 -1.16 -9.55 18.59
N GLY A 109 -2.38 -10.07 18.32
CA GLY A 109 -3.50 -9.98 19.25
C GLY A 109 -4.08 -8.58 19.36
N THR A 110 -4.46 -7.97 18.23
CA THR A 110 -5.22 -6.71 18.26
C THR A 110 -6.43 -6.86 19.20
N PRO A 111 -6.57 -6.00 20.21
CA PRO A 111 -7.70 -6.11 21.15
C PRO A 111 -9.05 -6.05 20.41
N GLU A 112 -9.98 -6.94 20.74
CA GLU A 112 -11.29 -7.03 20.08
C GLU A 112 -12.06 -5.70 20.12
N TRP A 113 -11.90 -4.93 21.19
CA TRP A 113 -12.56 -3.63 21.34
C TRP A 113 -12.09 -2.58 20.33
N PHE A 114 -10.88 -2.70 19.76
CA PHE A 114 -10.29 -1.68 18.88
C PHE A 114 -11.12 -1.46 17.61
N GLY A 115 -11.70 -2.51 17.06
CA GLY A 115 -12.59 -2.44 15.89
C GLY A 115 -14.06 -2.12 16.19
N GLN A 116 -14.44 -2.02 17.48
CA GLN A 116 -15.84 -1.86 17.90
C GLN A 116 -16.22 -0.42 18.26
N GLY A 117 -15.28 0.51 18.21
CA GLY A 117 -15.47 1.89 18.62
C GLY A 117 -15.07 2.89 17.53
N VAL A 118 -15.12 4.16 17.92
CA VAL A 118 -14.58 5.28 17.12
C VAL A 118 -13.27 5.72 17.76
N SER A 119 -12.19 5.71 16.97
CA SER A 119 -10.90 6.26 17.37
C SER A 119 -10.83 7.72 16.95
N TYR A 120 -10.47 8.61 17.88
CA TYR A 120 -10.24 10.02 17.59
C TYR A 120 -8.79 10.37 17.92
N GLN A 121 -8.03 10.74 16.89
CA GLN A 121 -6.65 11.17 17.05
C GLN A 121 -6.59 12.68 17.25
N ILE A 122 -6.00 13.11 18.35
CA ILE A 122 -5.78 14.51 18.65
C ILE A 122 -4.31 14.85 18.39
N PHE A 123 -4.07 15.88 17.58
CA PHE A 123 -2.80 16.56 17.49
C PHE A 123 -2.84 17.72 18.47
N PRO A 124 -2.21 17.66 19.65
CA PRO A 124 -2.34 18.69 20.68
C PRO A 124 -2.04 20.09 20.14
N ASP A 125 -0.97 20.21 19.38
CA ASP A 125 -0.55 21.45 18.76
C ASP A 125 -1.62 22.11 17.86
N ARG A 126 -2.45 21.32 17.20
CA ARG A 126 -3.48 21.74 16.25
C ARG A 126 -4.90 21.69 16.83
N PHE A 127 -5.05 21.37 18.12
CA PHE A 127 -6.37 21.15 18.71
C PHE A 127 -6.87 22.33 19.53
N CYS A 128 -6.12 22.72 20.58
CA CYS A 128 -6.48 23.83 21.45
C CYS A 128 -5.28 24.26 22.28
N ARG A 129 -5.11 25.54 22.50
CA ARG A 129 -4.14 26.08 23.44
C ARG A 129 -4.82 26.96 24.50
N SER A 130 -4.34 26.89 25.73
CA SER A 130 -4.80 27.75 26.81
C SER A 130 -4.02 29.06 26.93
N ARG A 131 -2.81 29.08 26.40
CA ARG A 131 -1.90 30.24 26.38
C ARG A 131 -0.90 30.12 25.25
N LEU A 132 -0.29 31.24 24.85
CA LEU A 132 0.83 31.25 23.90
C LEU A 132 2.02 30.44 24.50
N PRO A 133 2.66 29.57 23.72
CA PRO A 133 3.86 28.87 24.15
C PRO A 133 5.00 29.85 24.41
N GLN A 134 5.89 29.49 25.34
CA GLN A 134 7.10 30.28 25.59
C GLN A 134 8.15 29.90 24.53
N PRO A 135 8.79 30.90 23.88
CA PRO A 135 9.78 30.65 22.82
C PRO A 135 10.98 29.83 23.30
N GLU A 136 11.33 29.93 24.59
CA GLU A 136 12.54 29.26 25.14
C GLU A 136 12.44 27.73 25.21
N GLY A 137 11.27 27.17 25.03
CA GLY A 137 11.07 25.71 25.04
C GLY A 137 11.13 25.04 23.68
N LEU A 138 11.31 25.80 22.61
CA LEU A 138 11.24 25.26 21.25
C LEU A 138 12.56 24.60 20.84
N VAL A 139 12.45 23.43 20.20
CA VAL A 139 13.59 22.67 19.68
C VAL A 139 13.76 22.96 18.18
N GLY A 140 14.94 23.49 17.80
CA GLY A 140 15.24 23.85 16.42
C GLY A 140 14.52 25.10 15.92
N GLU A 141 14.55 25.33 14.61
CA GLU A 141 13.83 26.42 13.97
C GLU A 141 12.33 26.10 13.94
N ARG A 142 11.55 26.82 14.72
CA ARG A 142 10.10 26.67 14.83
C ARG A 142 9.42 28.03 14.74
N THR A 143 8.31 28.06 14.01
CA THR A 143 7.41 29.22 13.96
C THR A 143 6.18 28.92 14.81
N VAL A 144 5.82 29.83 15.70
CA VAL A 144 4.58 29.72 16.48
C VAL A 144 3.59 30.75 15.96
N HIS A 145 2.44 30.27 15.52
CA HIS A 145 1.35 31.15 15.08
C HIS A 145 0.71 31.85 16.27
N GLU A 146 0.47 33.14 16.11
CA GLU A 146 -0.19 33.99 17.15
C GLU A 146 -1.71 33.80 17.13
N SER A 147 -2.28 33.60 15.96
CA SER A 147 -3.71 33.38 15.74
C SER A 147 -4.05 31.99 15.26
N TRP A 148 -5.18 31.44 15.68
CA TRP A 148 -5.77 30.23 15.12
C TRP A 148 -6.31 30.43 13.70
N GLU A 149 -6.49 31.69 13.26
CA GLU A 149 -6.92 32.03 11.91
C GLU A 149 -5.75 32.06 10.91
N ASP A 150 -4.52 31.93 11.39
CA ASP A 150 -3.34 31.86 10.52
C ASP A 150 -3.36 30.61 9.68
N THR A 151 -2.88 30.71 8.45
CA THR A 151 -2.76 29.56 7.56
C THR A 151 -1.45 28.81 7.85
N PRO A 152 -1.51 27.49 8.14
CA PRO A 152 -0.30 26.68 8.29
C PRO A 152 0.56 26.67 7.02
N ASP A 153 1.86 26.49 7.19
CA ASP A 153 2.80 26.25 6.08
C ASP A 153 2.62 24.84 5.53
N TYR A 154 1.81 24.69 4.47
CA TYR A 154 1.51 23.39 3.85
C TYR A 154 2.05 23.26 2.42
N LEU A 155 2.56 24.33 1.84
CA LEU A 155 3.13 24.32 0.50
C LEU A 155 4.63 24.01 0.54
N PRO A 156 5.15 23.34 -0.48
CA PRO A 156 6.59 23.15 -0.62
C PRO A 156 7.31 24.53 -0.72
N ASP A 157 8.51 24.60 -0.14
CA ASP A 157 9.39 25.73 -0.29
C ASP A 157 9.97 25.83 -1.73
N GLU A 158 10.82 26.82 -1.99
CA GLU A 158 11.46 27.03 -3.30
C GLU A 158 12.30 25.82 -3.77
N LYS A 159 12.69 24.91 -2.86
CA LYS A 159 13.43 23.69 -3.15
C LYS A 159 12.52 22.47 -3.32
N GLY A 160 11.21 22.64 -3.16
CA GLY A 160 10.22 21.56 -3.21
C GLY A 160 10.13 20.76 -1.90
N GLU A 161 10.69 21.25 -0.79
CA GLU A 161 10.63 20.60 0.51
C GLU A 161 9.43 21.10 1.32
N ILE A 162 8.67 20.16 1.89
CA ILE A 162 7.58 20.47 2.82
C ILE A 162 8.17 20.56 4.24
N ARG A 163 8.16 21.75 4.81
CA ARG A 163 8.62 22.00 6.18
C ARG A 163 7.44 21.98 7.13
N ASN A 164 7.39 20.97 7.97
CA ASN A 164 6.41 20.88 9.04
C ASN A 164 7.01 21.40 10.36
N CYS A 165 7.30 22.70 10.41
CA CYS A 165 7.96 23.36 11.54
C CYS A 165 7.19 24.56 12.11
N ASP A 166 5.94 24.72 11.73
CA ASP A 166 5.02 25.71 12.25
C ASP A 166 4.07 25.12 13.29
N PHE A 167 3.76 25.85 14.36
CA PHE A 167 2.99 25.37 15.49
C PHE A 167 1.95 26.40 15.94
N PHE A 168 0.82 25.91 16.46
CA PHE A 168 -0.19 26.73 17.11
C PHE A 168 -0.07 26.69 18.65
N GLY A 169 0.76 25.79 19.18
CA GLY A 169 1.12 25.74 20.59
C GLY A 169 0.05 25.13 21.49
N GLY A 170 -0.73 24.18 20.98
CA GLY A 170 -1.73 23.43 21.76
C GLY A 170 -1.12 22.38 22.70
#